data_cca26f54ca42123fe7663d87e9d6ca9a
#
_entry.id   cca26f54ca42123fe7663d87e9d6ca9a
#
_cell.length_a   1.000
_cell.length_b   1.000
_cell.length_c   1.000
_cell.angle_alpha   90.00
_cell.angle_beta   90.00
_cell.angle_gamma   90.00
#
_symmetry.space_group_name_H-M   'P 1'
#
loop_
_entity.id
_entity.type
_entity.pdbx_description
1 polymer ?
#
loop_
_entity_poly.entity_id
_entity_poly.type
_entity_poly.pdbx_seq_one_letter_code
_entity_poly.pdbx_strand_id
1 'polypeptide(L)'
;MKLRVAVLQGGRSGEHEISLRSAKSIMEAMDASRYEVIPYTIGKEGKWSPRPILPEPDGNPDIDVVFPALHGTFGEDGTVQGLLELADLPYVGAGVLSSSLSMDKELMKRICRERGLPVVEYMILHRGLTLGPPSFGFPVFVKPANLGSSVGISKERLPPRWR
;
A
#
# COMPACT_ATOMS: atom_id res chain seq x y z
N MET A 1 7.24 30.00 9.62
CA MET A 1 6.37 28.97 10.24
C MET A 1 6.84 27.63 9.71
N LYS A 2 6.91 26.58 10.56
CA LYS A 2 7.23 25.24 10.09
C LYS A 2 5.97 24.57 9.52
N LEU A 3 6.14 23.73 8.51
CA LEU A 3 5.07 22.89 7.98
C LEU A 3 4.81 21.72 8.92
N ARG A 4 3.56 21.53 9.36
CA ARG A 4 3.16 20.46 10.28
C ARG A 4 2.87 19.19 9.49
N VAL A 5 3.73 18.19 9.66
CA VAL A 5 3.71 16.95 8.89
C VAL A 5 3.21 15.81 9.77
N ALA A 6 2.01 15.29 9.50
CA ALA A 6 1.52 14.07 10.14
C ALA A 6 2.13 12.84 9.45
N VAL A 7 2.99 12.11 10.15
CA VAL A 7 3.57 10.85 9.63
C VAL A 7 2.74 9.68 10.10
N LEU A 8 2.00 9.04 9.18
CA LEU A 8 1.19 7.85 9.49
C LEU A 8 2.06 6.61 9.52
N GLN A 9 1.98 5.83 10.60
CA GLN A 9 2.79 4.65 10.81
C GLN A 9 2.00 3.51 11.47
N GLY A 10 2.54 2.29 11.39
CA GLY A 10 1.91 1.08 11.93
C GLY A 10 0.90 0.48 10.96
N GLY A 11 -0.38 0.49 11.34
CA GLY A 11 -1.47 -0.03 10.51
C GLY A 11 -1.87 -1.47 10.85
N ARG A 12 -2.98 -1.92 10.24
CA ARG A 12 -3.59 -3.23 10.48
C ARG A 12 -3.02 -4.34 9.61
N SER A 13 -2.11 -4.01 8.69
CA SER A 13 -1.50 -4.98 7.79
C SER A 13 -0.47 -5.86 8.52
N GLY A 14 -0.08 -6.96 7.89
CA GLY A 14 1.04 -7.79 8.37
C GLY A 14 2.40 -7.08 8.35
N GLU A 15 2.47 -5.88 7.76
CA GLU A 15 3.67 -5.07 7.61
C GLU A 15 3.79 -3.96 8.68
N HIS A 16 2.99 -4.05 9.75
CA HIS A 16 2.96 -3.07 10.86
C HIS A 16 4.36 -2.65 11.36
N GLU A 17 5.20 -3.63 11.69
CA GLU A 17 6.54 -3.38 12.21
C GLU A 17 7.49 -2.77 11.17
N ILE A 18 7.27 -3.09 9.89
CA ILE A 18 8.02 -2.48 8.77
C ILE A 18 7.65 -1.00 8.65
N SER A 19 6.36 -0.70 8.74
CA SER A 19 5.84 0.67 8.73
C SER A 19 6.45 1.52 9.86
N LEU A 20 6.50 1.02 11.08
CA LEU A 20 7.13 1.72 12.20
C LEU A 20 8.61 2.03 11.95
N ARG A 21 9.35 1.09 11.37
CA ARG A 21 10.78 1.30 11.00
C ARG A 21 10.95 2.32 9.88
N SER A 22 10.13 2.23 8.83
CA SER A 22 10.15 3.19 7.72
C SER A 22 9.85 4.60 8.21
N ALA A 23 8.80 4.76 9.01
CA ALA A 23 8.40 6.05 9.58
C ALA A 23 9.50 6.64 10.45
N LYS A 24 10.17 5.84 11.29
CA LYS A 24 11.30 6.29 12.09
C LYS A 24 12.41 6.88 11.23
N SER A 25 12.83 6.15 10.18
CA SER A 25 13.87 6.64 9.26
C SER A 25 13.45 7.92 8.52
N ILE A 26 12.18 8.02 8.12
CA ILE A 26 11.63 9.21 7.47
C ILE A 26 11.67 10.40 8.43
N MET A 27 11.18 10.23 9.65
CA MET A 27 11.14 11.30 10.66
C MET A 27 12.54 11.78 11.06
N GLU A 28 13.50 10.87 11.20
CA GLU A 28 14.90 11.20 11.49
C GLU A 28 15.59 11.98 10.36
N ALA A 29 15.16 11.78 9.11
CA ALA A 29 15.71 12.48 7.94
C ALA A 29 15.05 13.84 7.67
N MET A 30 13.91 14.14 8.31
CA MET A 30 13.21 15.43 8.13
C MET A 30 13.98 16.58 8.77
N ASP A 31 14.15 17.68 8.02
CA ASP A 31 14.77 18.90 8.51
C ASP A 31 13.88 19.59 9.57
N ALA A 32 14.30 19.48 10.82
CA ALA A 32 13.58 20.08 11.96
C ALA A 32 13.52 21.62 11.92
N SER A 33 14.29 22.29 11.06
CA SER A 33 14.16 23.75 10.86
C SER A 33 12.94 24.10 10.00
N ARG A 34 12.48 23.19 9.12
CA ARG A 34 11.42 23.39 8.14
C ARG A 34 10.12 22.68 8.55
N TYR A 35 10.22 21.53 9.21
CA TYR A 35 9.08 20.66 9.52
C TYR A 35 8.87 20.51 11.02
N GLU A 36 7.60 20.52 11.41
CA GLU A 36 7.13 20.04 12.71
C GLU A 36 6.50 18.65 12.47
N VAL A 37 7.17 17.62 12.94
CA VAL A 37 6.79 16.23 12.65
C VAL A 37 5.89 15.69 13.76
N ILE A 38 4.71 15.23 13.39
CA ILE A 38 3.69 14.71 14.31
C ILE A 38 3.48 13.22 13.96
N PRO A 39 3.93 12.28 14.79
CA PRO A 39 3.69 10.87 14.56
C PRO A 39 2.24 10.50 14.82
N TYR A 40 1.59 9.87 13.85
CA TYR A 40 0.26 9.27 13.95
C TYR A 40 0.39 7.75 13.86
N THR A 41 0.24 7.07 14.99
CA THR A 41 0.37 5.61 15.05
C THR A 41 -0.98 4.92 14.98
N ILE A 42 -1.11 3.99 14.04
CA ILE A 42 -2.30 3.13 13.90
C ILE A 42 -1.92 1.76 14.46
N GLY A 43 -2.58 1.33 15.53
CA GLY A 43 -2.37 0.00 16.14
C GLY A 43 -2.85 -1.13 15.25
N LYS A 44 -2.45 -2.36 15.54
CA LYS A 44 -2.86 -3.57 14.82
C LYS A 44 -4.37 -3.79 14.84
N GLU A 45 -5.03 -3.33 15.88
CA GLU A 45 -6.49 -3.31 16.05
C GLU A 45 -7.19 -2.14 15.36
N GLY A 46 -6.44 -1.21 14.76
CA GLY A 46 -6.96 -0.05 14.03
C GLY A 46 -7.19 1.19 14.88
N LYS A 47 -6.77 1.21 16.15
CA LYS A 47 -6.83 2.42 16.99
C LYS A 47 -5.74 3.40 16.62
N TRP A 48 -6.08 4.67 16.63
CA TRP A 48 -5.20 5.78 16.29
C TRP A 48 -4.68 6.50 17.53
N SER A 49 -3.44 6.94 17.50
CA SER A 49 -2.83 7.80 18.50
C SER A 49 -2.02 8.90 17.79
N PRO A 50 -2.15 10.17 18.18
CA PRO A 50 -2.88 10.71 19.35
C PRO A 50 -4.40 10.73 19.16
N ARG A 51 -4.90 10.78 17.91
CA ARG A 51 -6.32 10.82 17.53
C ARG A 51 -6.48 10.33 16.10
N PRO A 52 -7.67 9.93 15.64
CA PRO A 52 -7.91 9.68 14.23
C PRO A 52 -7.84 10.97 13.40
N ILE A 53 -7.55 10.85 12.12
CA ILE A 53 -7.82 11.88 11.12
C ILE A 53 -9.33 11.85 10.84
N LEU A 54 -9.98 13.01 10.94
CA LEU A 54 -11.39 13.16 10.67
C LEU A 54 -11.62 13.31 9.15
N PRO A 55 -12.58 12.58 8.55
CA PRO A 55 -12.86 12.61 7.12
C PRO A 55 -13.75 13.79 6.72
N GLU A 56 -13.41 14.97 7.20
CA GLU A 56 -14.14 16.20 6.91
C GLU A 56 -13.16 17.37 6.70
N PRO A 57 -13.42 18.28 5.76
CA PRO A 57 -12.63 19.48 5.56
C PRO A 57 -12.52 20.29 6.87
N ASP A 58 -11.35 20.90 7.10
CA ASP A 58 -11.03 21.67 8.29
C ASP A 58 -11.09 20.91 9.64
N GLY A 59 -11.42 19.63 9.63
CA GLY A 59 -11.48 18.78 10.82
C GLY A 59 -10.11 18.47 11.46
N ASN A 60 -9.03 18.83 10.77
CA ASN A 60 -7.66 18.53 11.19
C ASN A 60 -6.76 19.78 11.14
N PRO A 61 -7.09 20.86 11.87
CA PRO A 61 -6.44 22.17 11.72
C PRO A 61 -4.98 22.21 12.17
N ASP A 62 -4.48 21.17 12.81
CA ASP A 62 -3.11 20.98 13.27
C ASP A 62 -2.21 20.22 12.27
N ILE A 63 -2.73 19.85 11.09
CA ILE A 63 -2.01 19.13 10.04
C ILE A 63 -2.00 19.96 8.77
N ASP A 64 -0.82 20.21 8.20
CA ASP A 64 -0.68 20.90 6.92
C ASP A 64 -0.47 19.89 5.76
N VAL A 65 0.17 18.75 6.04
CA VAL A 65 0.39 17.68 5.07
C VAL A 65 0.55 16.35 5.77
N VAL A 66 0.13 15.27 5.11
CA VAL A 66 0.27 13.90 5.61
C VAL A 66 1.34 13.16 4.85
N PHE A 67 2.21 12.44 5.56
CA PHE A 67 3.16 11.50 5.00
C PHE A 67 2.78 10.08 5.39
N PRO A 68 2.09 9.32 4.51
CA PRO A 68 1.76 7.92 4.78
C PRO A 68 3.01 7.05 4.67
N ALA A 69 3.53 6.58 5.81
CA ALA A 69 4.61 5.58 5.88
C ALA A 69 4.03 4.18 6.17
N LEU A 70 2.80 3.95 5.73
CA LEU A 70 2.09 2.70 5.86
C LEU A 70 2.46 1.72 4.73
N HIS A 71 2.40 0.42 5.00
CA HIS A 71 2.66 -0.62 4.02
C HIS A 71 1.51 -1.63 3.95
N GLY A 72 1.31 -2.19 2.74
CA GLY A 72 0.31 -3.22 2.49
C GLY A 72 -1.13 -2.72 2.56
N THR A 73 -2.01 -3.61 3.00
CA THR A 73 -3.45 -3.37 3.07
C THR A 73 -3.80 -2.16 3.94
N PHE A 74 -4.75 -1.37 3.51
CA PHE A 74 -5.19 -0.07 4.05
C PHE A 74 -4.17 1.07 3.92
N GLY A 75 -2.90 0.79 3.64
CA GLY A 75 -1.86 1.81 3.47
C GLY A 75 -1.55 2.13 2.01
N GLU A 76 -1.51 1.11 1.15
CA GLU A 76 -1.09 1.23 -0.25
C GLU A 76 -2.21 0.94 -1.26
N ASP A 77 -3.41 0.58 -0.80
CA ASP A 77 -4.54 0.13 -1.63
C ASP A 77 -5.58 1.22 -1.97
N GLY A 78 -5.29 2.48 -1.64
CA GLY A 78 -6.20 3.60 -1.84
C GLY A 78 -7.10 3.91 -0.65
N THR A 79 -7.13 3.06 0.39
CA THR A 79 -8.03 3.24 1.54
C THR A 79 -7.66 4.47 2.36
N VAL A 80 -6.41 4.59 2.80
CA VAL A 80 -5.94 5.77 3.55
C VAL A 80 -5.95 7.01 2.67
N GLN A 81 -5.63 6.88 1.39
CA GLN A 81 -5.69 8.00 0.45
C GLN A 81 -7.12 8.54 0.33
N GLY A 82 -8.12 7.65 0.26
CA GLY A 82 -9.53 8.07 0.26
C GLY A 82 -9.96 8.81 1.51
N LEU A 83 -9.46 8.40 2.69
CA LEU A 83 -9.67 9.15 3.94
C LEU A 83 -9.09 10.56 3.85
N LEU A 84 -7.86 10.69 3.32
CA LEU A 84 -7.17 11.98 3.21
C LEU A 84 -7.82 12.91 2.18
N GLU A 85 -8.34 12.37 1.06
CA GLU A 85 -9.15 13.12 0.10
C GLU A 85 -10.44 13.67 0.75
N LEU A 86 -11.16 12.83 1.54
CA LEU A 86 -12.37 13.30 2.24
C LEU A 86 -12.06 14.36 3.30
N ALA A 87 -10.86 14.32 3.88
CA ALA A 87 -10.39 15.28 4.87
C ALA A 87 -9.84 16.58 4.26
N ASP A 88 -9.79 16.67 2.92
CA ASP A 88 -9.12 17.77 2.17
C ASP A 88 -7.66 18.03 2.64
N LEU A 89 -6.95 16.94 2.99
CA LEU A 89 -5.58 17.01 3.45
C LEU A 89 -4.60 16.64 2.33
N PRO A 90 -3.65 17.52 1.98
CA PRO A 90 -2.55 17.17 1.09
C PRO A 90 -1.73 16.01 1.65
N TYR A 91 -1.26 15.10 0.79
CA TYR A 91 -0.45 13.97 1.22
C TYR A 91 0.64 13.61 0.21
N VAL A 92 1.68 12.95 0.70
CA VAL A 92 2.81 12.47 -0.10
C VAL A 92 2.47 11.08 -0.65
N GLY A 93 2.66 10.90 -1.95
CA GLY A 93 2.50 9.60 -2.60
C GLY A 93 1.47 9.59 -3.71
N ALA A 94 1.08 8.38 -4.11
CA ALA A 94 0.09 8.16 -5.16
C ALA A 94 -1.34 8.40 -4.65
N GLY A 95 -2.22 8.92 -5.51
CA GLY A 95 -3.64 9.10 -5.19
C GLY A 95 -4.43 7.80 -5.15
N VAL A 96 -5.72 7.89 -4.84
CA VAL A 96 -6.63 6.74 -4.64
C VAL A 96 -6.58 5.76 -5.80
N LEU A 97 -6.81 6.24 -7.03
CA LEU A 97 -6.86 5.37 -8.21
C LEU A 97 -5.53 4.65 -8.44
N SER A 98 -4.42 5.39 -8.39
CA SER A 98 -3.09 4.82 -8.63
C SER A 98 -2.72 3.79 -7.57
N SER A 99 -3.02 4.05 -6.30
CA SER A 99 -2.77 3.12 -5.19
C SER A 99 -3.59 1.84 -5.36
N SER A 100 -4.90 1.94 -5.56
CA SER A 100 -5.80 0.79 -5.73
C SER A 100 -5.41 -0.06 -6.93
N LEU A 101 -5.11 0.59 -8.07
CA LEU A 101 -4.71 -0.09 -9.28
C LEU A 101 -3.37 -0.81 -9.14
N SER A 102 -2.39 -0.17 -8.53
CA SER A 102 -1.04 -0.74 -8.36
C SER A 102 -1.03 -1.91 -7.38
N MET A 103 -1.94 -1.93 -6.41
CA MET A 103 -2.09 -3.03 -5.47
C MET A 103 -2.67 -4.28 -6.14
N ASP A 104 -3.53 -4.14 -7.16
CA ASP A 104 -4.08 -5.26 -7.93
C ASP A 104 -3.14 -5.65 -9.07
N LYS A 105 -2.41 -6.77 -8.90
CA LYS A 105 -1.41 -7.24 -9.88
C LYS A 105 -1.99 -7.58 -11.25
N GLU A 106 -3.25 -8.00 -11.29
CA GLU A 106 -3.91 -8.31 -12.56
C GLU A 106 -4.21 -7.02 -13.33
N LEU A 107 -4.90 -6.08 -12.70
CA LEU A 107 -5.29 -4.81 -13.33
C LEU A 107 -4.05 -4.00 -13.69
N MET A 108 -3.08 -3.89 -12.79
CA MET A 108 -1.80 -3.22 -13.05
C MET A 108 -1.11 -3.78 -14.29
N LYS A 109 -0.99 -5.11 -14.40
CA LYS A 109 -0.34 -5.75 -15.56
C LYS A 109 -1.13 -5.56 -16.85
N ARG A 110 -2.46 -5.58 -16.81
CA ARG A 110 -3.30 -5.28 -17.99
C ARG A 110 -3.07 -3.88 -18.50
N ILE A 111 -3.02 -2.89 -17.62
CA ILE A 111 -2.76 -1.49 -18.00
C ILE A 111 -1.34 -1.30 -18.49
N CYS A 112 -0.34 -1.93 -17.87
CA CYS A 112 1.02 -1.89 -18.38
C CYS A 112 1.13 -2.45 -19.80
N ARG A 113 0.47 -3.57 -20.10
CA ARG A 113 0.42 -4.12 -21.48
C ARG A 113 -0.25 -3.17 -22.45
N GLU A 114 -1.38 -2.61 -22.09
CA GLU A 114 -2.12 -1.64 -22.93
C GLU A 114 -1.26 -0.42 -23.26
N ARG A 115 -0.39 -0.02 -22.36
CA ARG A 115 0.54 1.11 -22.52
C ARG A 115 1.88 0.72 -23.16
N GLY A 116 2.01 -0.52 -23.64
CA GLY A 116 3.25 -1.00 -24.24
C GLY A 116 4.43 -1.14 -23.29
N LEU A 117 4.19 -1.16 -21.97
CA LEU A 117 5.21 -1.38 -20.96
C LEU A 117 5.55 -2.89 -20.88
N PRO A 118 6.83 -3.26 -20.73
CA PRO A 118 7.22 -4.65 -20.63
C PRO A 118 6.67 -5.30 -19.36
N VAL A 119 5.98 -6.41 -19.52
CA VAL A 119 5.39 -7.20 -18.43
C VAL A 119 5.80 -8.66 -18.60
N VAL A 120 6.30 -9.28 -17.55
CA VAL A 120 6.57 -10.72 -17.55
C VAL A 120 5.29 -11.50 -17.84
N GLU A 121 5.41 -12.62 -18.55
CA GLU A 121 4.32 -13.53 -18.84
C GLU A 121 3.60 -13.95 -17.54
N TYR A 122 2.28 -14.04 -17.59
CA TYR A 122 1.49 -14.43 -16.43
C TYR A 122 0.18 -15.08 -16.82
N MET A 123 -0.37 -15.85 -15.91
CA MET A 123 -1.70 -16.46 -15.97
C MET A 123 -2.46 -16.11 -14.69
N ILE A 124 -3.75 -15.90 -14.81
CA ILE A 124 -4.61 -15.61 -13.66
C ILE A 124 -5.35 -16.88 -13.28
N LEU A 125 -5.30 -17.19 -11.98
CA LEU A 125 -5.99 -18.32 -11.38
C LEU A 125 -7.15 -17.81 -10.53
N HIS A 126 -8.36 -18.28 -10.82
CA HIS A 126 -9.53 -18.05 -9.98
C HIS A 126 -9.89 -19.31 -9.21
N ARG A 127 -10.34 -19.14 -7.98
CA ARG A 127 -10.80 -20.26 -7.16
C ARG A 127 -11.94 -21.02 -7.85
N GLY A 128 -11.83 -22.33 -7.90
CA GLY A 128 -12.84 -23.21 -8.51
C GLY A 128 -12.71 -23.39 -10.02
N LEU A 129 -11.74 -22.75 -10.68
CA LEU A 129 -11.44 -23.01 -12.09
C LEU A 129 -10.26 -23.96 -12.21
N THR A 130 -10.43 -25.03 -12.99
CA THR A 130 -9.32 -25.90 -13.40
C THR A 130 -8.73 -25.35 -14.67
N LEU A 131 -7.48 -24.92 -14.57
CA LEU A 131 -6.71 -24.42 -15.71
C LEU A 131 -5.59 -25.40 -16.06
N GLY A 132 -5.22 -25.46 -17.35
CA GLY A 132 -4.04 -26.16 -17.80
C GLY A 132 -2.74 -25.51 -17.31
N PRO A 133 -1.58 -26.13 -17.57
CA PRO A 133 -0.29 -25.52 -17.25
C PRO A 133 -0.10 -24.21 -18.04
N PRO A 134 0.70 -23.27 -17.50
CA PRO A 134 0.97 -22.01 -18.17
C PRO A 134 1.70 -22.26 -19.51
N SER A 135 1.35 -21.53 -20.56
CA SER A 135 1.95 -21.63 -21.90
C SER A 135 3.45 -21.27 -21.90
N PHE A 136 3.89 -20.49 -20.91
CA PHE A 136 5.28 -20.05 -20.76
C PHE A 136 6.14 -21.00 -19.89
N GLY A 137 5.59 -22.15 -19.48
CA GLY A 137 6.33 -23.21 -18.81
C GLY A 137 6.65 -22.97 -17.33
N PHE A 138 7.49 -23.83 -16.78
CA PHE A 138 7.95 -23.80 -15.38
C PHE A 138 9.47 -23.53 -15.34
N PRO A 139 9.99 -22.98 -14.20
CA PRO A 139 9.30 -22.68 -12.92
C PRO A 139 8.50 -21.39 -12.96
N VAL A 140 7.44 -21.35 -12.15
CA VAL A 140 6.58 -20.15 -11.99
C VAL A 140 6.52 -19.69 -10.54
N PHE A 141 6.20 -18.41 -10.34
CA PHE A 141 5.86 -17.87 -9.04
C PHE A 141 4.34 -17.66 -8.96
N VAL A 142 3.69 -18.33 -8.02
CA VAL A 142 2.28 -18.10 -7.68
C VAL A 142 2.22 -17.01 -6.63
N LYS A 143 1.40 -16.00 -6.86
CA LYS A 143 1.28 -14.81 -6.00
C LYS A 143 -0.18 -14.44 -5.82
N PRO A 144 -0.61 -14.06 -4.60
CA PRO A 144 -1.92 -13.42 -4.41
C PRO A 144 -2.02 -12.14 -5.25
N ALA A 145 -3.20 -11.90 -5.83
CA ALA A 145 -3.41 -10.73 -6.68
C ALA A 145 -3.20 -9.41 -5.90
N ASN A 146 -3.72 -9.34 -4.68
CA ASN A 146 -3.88 -8.09 -3.92
C ASN A 146 -3.07 -8.04 -2.62
N LEU A 147 -1.95 -8.78 -2.52
CA LEU A 147 -1.04 -8.72 -1.38
C LEU A 147 0.36 -8.29 -1.82
N GLY A 148 1.03 -7.52 -0.95
CA GLY A 148 2.40 -7.05 -1.13
C GLY A 148 3.44 -7.91 -0.40
N SER A 149 4.70 -7.40 -0.34
CA SER A 149 5.81 -7.88 0.51
C SER A 149 6.06 -9.39 0.52
N SER A 150 5.85 -10.04 -0.60
CA SER A 150 6.06 -11.49 -0.76
C SER A 150 5.18 -12.39 0.11
N VAL A 151 4.15 -11.85 0.73
CA VAL A 151 3.18 -12.63 1.52
C VAL A 151 2.41 -13.58 0.59
N GLY A 152 2.40 -14.88 0.93
CA GLY A 152 1.68 -15.90 0.17
C GLY A 152 2.30 -16.24 -1.20
N ILE A 153 3.56 -15.88 -1.45
CA ILE A 153 4.27 -16.25 -2.68
C ILE A 153 4.84 -17.66 -2.55
N SER A 154 4.63 -18.49 -3.57
CA SER A 154 5.29 -19.78 -3.73
C SER A 154 5.99 -19.90 -5.08
N LYS A 155 7.07 -20.70 -5.12
CA LYS A 155 7.78 -21.06 -6.36
C LYS A 155 7.44 -22.48 -6.72
N GLU A 156 6.75 -22.65 -7.84
CA GLU A 156 6.36 -23.96 -8.36
C GLU A 156 7.29 -24.38 -9.49
N ARG A 157 7.83 -25.58 -9.40
CA ARG A 157 8.76 -26.17 -10.39
C ARG A 157 8.08 -27.15 -11.34
N LEU A 158 6.94 -27.67 -10.96
CA LEU A 158 6.11 -28.62 -11.71
C LEU A 158 4.66 -28.18 -11.58
N PRO A 159 3.75 -28.58 -12.51
CA PRO A 159 2.35 -28.27 -12.35
C PRO A 159 1.87 -28.79 -10.99
N PRO A 160 1.38 -27.91 -10.11
CA PRO A 160 0.72 -28.39 -8.89
C PRO A 160 -0.48 -29.23 -9.32
N ARG A 161 -0.79 -30.27 -8.56
CA ARG A 161 -2.07 -30.96 -8.72
C ARG A 161 -3.16 -30.03 -8.22
N TRP A 162 -3.65 -29.19 -9.12
CA TRP A 162 -4.81 -28.32 -8.82
C TRP A 162 -6.01 -29.22 -8.53
N ARG A 163 -6.38 -29.33 -7.25
CA ARG A 163 -7.62 -29.99 -6.81
C ARG A 163 -8.64 -28.91 -6.46
#